data_2e2e0caf6925ec157390bd1badb1791c
#
_entry.id   2e2e0caf6925ec157390bd1badb1791c
#
_cell.length_a   1.000
_cell.length_b   1.000
_cell.length_c   1.000
_cell.angle_alpha   90.00
_cell.angle_beta   90.00
_cell.angle_gamma   90.00
#
_symmetry.space_group_name_H-M   'P 1'
#
loop_
_entity.id
_entity.type
_entity.pdbx_description
1 polymer ?
#
loop_
_entity_poly.entity_id
_entity_poly.type
_entity_poly.pdbx_seq_one_letter_code
_entity_poly.pdbx_strand_id
1 'polypeptide(L)'
;MEIHEGMAVDMEWVISQSDVLYFVQMRPITTTSRRDVLWTRQFLGERWTIPATELGWSEIEHVMNPLIDYRQTHDKYLGGEKAARLFQYSPFLNATVFRHLLFRLPGVAPMPAFFLEMLPSHEQKKWTDSFFVAPGWKVYASIIKTTIQEQRWKRFRWNPWTNHQKWDGFQLRLESFLHQNTSQIQEVSQAKERLSRCRDMTMEYLKVHVCSLIYANLWHQWAIWYLQEKQREDLIPIVVRSHRPTATQRANTALWKLGNGEMTREELLEEFGVRSENSWSLFAPRWCESPEHVDMLASWMKGTPNPQEESREVFRRLEQAMCDFSSGLRSNMRIVQKYLFLREEQRYFFEKLLWIWKKTWLWIEENEGLRLRHLTLNEVERYWKGTYPQAKQIIESRKASWSEACRSWSKDGPPAQFLIGDEPVHTSTYEEEYLGIGISSGFVQGSVCIVRSIDDAKNLREGDILVVSTLDPGWTSLLIKARGIVMELGGMLSHGAVIAREYGVPAVAAVDQACSLFRTGEEIAIDGKQGRVWRC
;
A
#
# COMPACT_ATOMS: atom_id res chain seq x y z
N MET A 1 -1.01 -32.63 22.67
CA MET A 1 -1.97 -32.81 23.77
C MET A 1 -2.88 -31.61 23.77
N GLU A 2 -4.16 -31.79 23.46
CA GLU A 2 -5.16 -30.74 23.52
C GLU A 2 -5.80 -30.78 24.91
N ILE A 3 -5.80 -29.62 25.58
CA ILE A 3 -6.44 -29.49 26.90
C ILE A 3 -7.89 -29.10 26.70
N HIS A 4 -8.74 -29.38 27.66
CA HIS A 4 -10.20 -29.33 27.76
C HIS A 4 -10.98 -28.18 27.10
N GLU A 5 -10.33 -27.25 26.42
CA GLU A 5 -10.97 -26.12 25.69
C GLU A 5 -10.52 -26.01 24.22
N GLY A 6 -9.86 -27.01 23.66
CA GLY A 6 -9.46 -27.03 22.25
C GLY A 6 -8.33 -26.05 21.90
N MET A 7 -7.56 -25.55 22.87
CA MET A 7 -6.39 -24.73 22.65
C MET A 7 -5.11 -25.58 22.67
N ALA A 8 -4.25 -25.38 21.66
CA ALA A 8 -2.92 -25.95 21.67
C ALA A 8 -2.06 -25.27 22.76
N VAL A 9 -1.23 -26.05 23.45
CA VAL A 9 -0.37 -25.57 24.54
C VAL A 9 1.09 -25.92 24.26
N ASP A 10 1.98 -25.01 24.59
CA ASP A 10 3.41 -25.22 24.67
C ASP A 10 3.76 -25.67 26.08
N MET A 11 4.48 -26.79 26.23
CA MET A 11 4.85 -27.37 27.51
C MET A 11 6.34 -27.60 27.61
N GLU A 12 6.95 -27.04 28.63
CA GLU A 12 8.33 -27.29 29.00
C GLU A 12 8.37 -28.35 30.12
N TRP A 13 9.24 -29.33 29.97
CA TRP A 13 9.38 -30.41 30.93
C TRP A 13 10.85 -30.84 31.10
N VAL A 14 11.16 -31.39 32.26
CA VAL A 14 12.47 -31.88 32.61
C VAL A 14 12.32 -33.30 33.17
N ILE A 15 13.24 -34.18 32.80
CA ILE A 15 13.37 -35.48 33.41
C ILE A 15 14.50 -35.42 34.45
N SER A 16 14.19 -35.80 35.70
CA SER A 16 15.19 -35.89 36.76
C SER A 16 16.14 -37.08 36.54
N GLN A 17 17.25 -37.10 37.27
CA GLN A 17 18.19 -38.23 37.24
C GLN A 17 17.58 -39.57 37.69
N SER A 18 16.41 -39.50 38.30
CA SER A 18 15.62 -40.67 38.72
C SER A 18 14.45 -41.01 37.78
N ASP A 19 14.53 -40.58 36.54
CA ASP A 19 13.51 -40.76 35.48
C ASP A 19 12.10 -40.26 35.81
N VAL A 20 11.99 -39.27 36.72
CA VAL A 20 10.73 -38.61 37.03
C VAL A 20 10.54 -37.39 36.11
N LEU A 21 9.39 -37.32 35.42
CA LEU A 21 9.00 -36.24 34.55
C LEU A 21 8.38 -35.09 35.37
N TYR A 22 8.99 -33.88 35.25
CA TYR A 22 8.47 -32.67 35.86
C TYR A 22 8.02 -31.71 34.76
N PHE A 23 6.77 -31.25 34.83
CA PHE A 23 6.29 -30.14 34.01
C PHE A 23 6.74 -28.83 34.64
N VAL A 24 7.56 -28.08 33.92
CA VAL A 24 8.17 -26.83 34.40
C VAL A 24 7.31 -25.61 34.04
N GLN A 25 6.76 -25.61 32.83
CA GLN A 25 5.91 -24.52 32.36
C GLN A 25 4.88 -25.04 31.36
N MET A 26 3.68 -24.46 31.40
CA MET A 26 2.63 -24.66 30.41
C MET A 26 2.06 -23.29 30.03
N ARG A 27 2.02 -22.97 28.75
CA ARG A 27 1.43 -21.74 28.22
C ARG A 27 0.55 -22.04 27.02
N PRO A 28 -0.60 -21.36 26.88
CA PRO A 28 -1.40 -21.52 25.68
C PRO A 28 -0.61 -21.03 24.46
N ILE A 29 -0.60 -21.82 23.40
CA ILE A 29 -0.11 -21.38 22.10
C ILE A 29 -1.16 -20.40 21.55
N THR A 30 -0.95 -19.12 21.76
CA THR A 30 -1.85 -18.07 21.28
C THR A 30 -1.69 -17.81 19.78
N THR A 31 -0.67 -18.40 19.15
CA THR A 31 -0.36 -18.27 17.73
C THR A 31 -0.06 -19.64 17.15
N THR A 32 -1.09 -20.39 16.77
CA THR A 32 -0.94 -21.46 15.78
C THR A 32 -0.92 -20.83 14.39
N SER A 33 0.10 -20.04 14.09
CA SER A 33 0.37 -19.75 12.68
C SER A 33 0.82 -21.08 12.06
N ARG A 34 0.07 -21.61 11.10
CA ARG A 34 0.55 -22.74 10.32
C ARG A 34 1.92 -22.34 9.78
N ARG A 35 2.96 -23.15 10.05
CA ARG A 35 4.34 -22.87 9.64
C ARG A 35 4.51 -22.57 8.14
N ASP A 36 3.48 -22.85 7.34
CA ASP A 36 3.51 -22.75 5.88
C ASP A 36 2.79 -21.50 5.33
N VAL A 37 2.30 -20.61 6.18
CA VAL A 37 1.61 -19.37 5.72
C VAL A 37 2.63 -18.32 5.36
N LEU A 38 2.64 -17.94 4.09
CA LEU A 38 3.47 -16.86 3.59
C LEU A 38 2.77 -15.51 3.79
N TRP A 39 3.42 -14.63 4.51
CA TRP A 39 3.01 -13.25 4.75
C TRP A 39 3.90 -12.29 3.97
N THR A 40 3.32 -11.27 3.39
CA THR A 40 4.02 -10.25 2.61
C THR A 40 3.60 -8.85 3.02
N ARG A 41 4.57 -7.93 3.13
CA ARG A 41 4.30 -6.50 3.29
C ARG A 41 4.46 -5.71 1.99
N GLN A 42 4.79 -6.35 0.87
CA GLN A 42 5.05 -5.69 -0.41
C GLN A 42 3.95 -4.68 -0.81
N PHE A 43 2.69 -5.06 -0.65
CA PHE A 43 1.57 -4.17 -0.98
C PHE A 43 1.23 -3.17 0.14
N LEU A 44 1.19 -3.63 1.40
CA LEU A 44 0.83 -2.77 2.53
C LEU A 44 2.00 -1.89 2.96
N GLY A 45 3.23 -2.37 2.89
CA GLY A 45 4.42 -1.62 3.28
C GLY A 45 4.63 -0.33 2.50
N GLU A 46 4.18 -0.26 1.25
CA GLU A 46 4.14 1.00 0.49
C GLU A 46 3.26 2.08 1.12
N ARG A 47 2.31 1.70 1.98
CA ARG A 47 1.29 2.56 2.57
C ARG A 47 1.51 2.82 4.06
N TRP A 48 2.39 2.03 4.66
CA TRP A 48 2.83 2.10 6.06
C TRP A 48 4.35 2.10 6.10
N THR A 49 4.96 3.25 5.94
CA THR A 49 6.42 3.44 6.04
C THR A 49 6.87 3.79 7.45
N ILE A 50 5.91 4.01 8.36
CA ILE A 50 6.12 4.16 9.81
C ILE A 50 5.33 3.08 10.56
N PRO A 51 5.71 2.75 11.82
CA PRO A 51 4.97 1.83 12.66
C PRO A 51 3.50 2.19 12.78
N ALA A 52 2.60 1.25 12.52
CA ALA A 52 1.16 1.45 12.71
C ALA A 52 0.82 1.44 14.21
N THR A 53 -0.13 2.27 14.62
CA THR A 53 -0.69 2.18 15.97
C THR A 53 -1.73 1.06 16.04
N GLU A 54 -1.98 0.50 17.21
CA GLU A 54 -2.92 -0.61 17.41
C GLU A 54 -4.34 -0.24 16.96
N LEU A 55 -4.82 0.96 17.34
CA LEU A 55 -6.14 1.42 16.92
C LEU A 55 -6.17 1.69 15.41
N GLY A 56 -5.14 2.37 14.90
CA GLY A 56 -5.08 2.70 13.47
C GLY A 56 -5.13 1.45 12.60
N TRP A 57 -4.41 0.40 12.99
CA TRP A 57 -4.46 -0.89 12.30
C TRP A 57 -5.80 -1.60 12.51
N SER A 58 -6.28 -1.73 13.76
CA SER A 58 -7.51 -2.47 14.03
C SER A 58 -8.75 -1.85 13.39
N GLU A 59 -8.79 -0.55 13.17
CA GLU A 59 -9.83 0.13 12.40
C GLU A 59 -9.81 -0.29 10.93
N ILE A 60 -8.63 -0.32 10.31
CA ILE A 60 -8.47 -0.76 8.91
C ILE A 60 -8.74 -2.27 8.79
N GLU A 61 -8.21 -3.07 9.72
CA GLU A 61 -8.45 -4.52 9.78
C GLU A 61 -9.95 -4.84 9.89
N HIS A 62 -10.66 -4.11 10.74
CA HIS A 62 -12.11 -4.25 10.94
C HIS A 62 -12.90 -4.05 9.63
N VAL A 63 -12.46 -3.14 8.78
CA VAL A 63 -13.10 -2.86 7.49
C VAL A 63 -12.64 -3.82 6.39
N MET A 64 -11.38 -4.26 6.42
CA MET A 64 -10.81 -5.16 5.40
C MET A 64 -11.28 -6.60 5.55
N ASN A 65 -11.32 -7.12 6.77
CA ASN A 65 -11.63 -8.52 7.02
C ASN A 65 -12.99 -8.96 6.47
N PRO A 66 -14.11 -8.22 6.65
CA PRO A 66 -15.38 -8.61 6.08
C PRO A 66 -15.42 -8.71 4.56
N LEU A 67 -14.52 -8.01 3.86
CA LEU A 67 -14.40 -8.11 2.40
C LEU A 67 -13.81 -9.46 1.97
N ILE A 68 -13.02 -10.07 2.83
CA ILE A 68 -12.25 -11.28 2.58
C ILE A 68 -12.89 -12.48 3.27
N ASP A 69 -13.37 -12.32 4.52
CA ASP A 69 -13.96 -13.38 5.37
C ASP A 69 -15.18 -14.07 4.73
N TYR A 70 -15.97 -13.35 3.97
CA TYR A 70 -17.11 -13.93 3.28
C TYR A 70 -16.74 -15.13 2.39
N ARG A 71 -15.52 -15.13 1.84
CA ARG A 71 -15.01 -16.23 1.03
C ARG A 71 -14.25 -17.27 1.88
N GLN A 72 -13.60 -16.84 2.96
CA GLN A 72 -12.83 -17.70 3.88
C GLN A 72 -13.72 -18.68 4.64
N THR A 73 -14.85 -18.22 5.17
CA THR A 73 -15.80 -19.04 5.96
C THR A 73 -16.42 -20.19 5.15
N HIS A 74 -16.36 -20.11 3.81
CA HIS A 74 -16.92 -21.12 2.92
C HIS A 74 -15.87 -22.01 2.25
N ASP A 75 -14.58 -21.74 2.45
CA ASP A 75 -13.48 -22.54 1.90
C ASP A 75 -12.82 -23.37 2.99
N LYS A 76 -12.96 -24.71 2.89
CA LYS A 76 -12.37 -25.67 3.83
C LYS A 76 -10.84 -25.62 3.92
N TYR A 77 -10.17 -25.03 2.92
CA TYR A 77 -8.71 -24.91 2.89
C TYR A 77 -8.21 -23.63 3.56
N LEU A 78 -9.07 -22.63 3.71
CA LEU A 78 -8.74 -21.31 4.26
C LEU A 78 -9.31 -21.09 5.67
N GLY A 79 -10.05 -22.07 6.21
CA GLY A 79 -10.85 -21.95 7.43
C GLY A 79 -10.15 -21.19 8.56
N GLY A 80 -10.63 -19.99 8.85
CA GLY A 80 -10.20 -19.17 9.98
C GLY A 80 -8.90 -18.37 9.80
N GLU A 81 -8.20 -18.47 8.66
CA GLU A 81 -6.97 -17.70 8.44
C GLU A 81 -7.26 -16.22 8.20
N LYS A 82 -6.57 -15.35 8.92
CA LYS A 82 -6.66 -13.90 8.70
C LYS A 82 -6.07 -13.51 7.34
N ALA A 83 -6.72 -12.57 6.66
CA ALA A 83 -6.23 -12.02 5.41
C ALA A 83 -5.08 -11.03 5.59
N ALA A 84 -5.06 -10.34 6.73
CA ALA A 84 -4.02 -9.40 7.09
C ALA A 84 -3.78 -9.44 8.61
N ARG A 85 -2.57 -9.09 9.02
CA ARG A 85 -2.19 -8.98 10.44
C ARG A 85 -1.16 -7.87 10.66
N LEU A 86 -1.04 -7.46 11.91
CA LEU A 86 0.05 -6.62 12.37
C LEU A 86 1.16 -7.50 12.97
N PHE A 87 2.40 -7.31 12.51
CA PHE A 87 3.57 -7.95 13.09
C PHE A 87 4.68 -6.91 13.27
N GLN A 88 5.20 -6.75 14.48
CA GLN A 88 6.17 -5.72 14.84
C GLN A 88 5.78 -4.32 14.34
N TYR A 89 4.51 -3.95 14.54
CA TYR A 89 3.91 -2.69 14.08
C TYR A 89 3.84 -2.52 12.55
N SER A 90 4.18 -3.53 11.77
CA SER A 90 4.03 -3.54 10.31
C SER A 90 2.83 -4.37 9.87
N PRO A 91 1.98 -3.85 8.98
CA PRO A 91 0.91 -4.64 8.36
C PRO A 91 1.44 -5.62 7.32
N PHE A 92 0.97 -6.87 7.40
CA PHE A 92 1.24 -7.94 6.44
C PHE A 92 -0.04 -8.50 5.85
N LEU A 93 0.00 -8.81 4.55
CA LEU A 93 -1.03 -9.58 3.86
C LEU A 93 -0.69 -11.06 3.84
N ASN A 94 -1.68 -11.90 3.99
CA ASN A 94 -1.56 -13.34 3.84
C ASN A 94 -1.54 -13.72 2.35
N ALA A 95 -0.34 -13.88 1.79
CA ALA A 95 -0.18 -14.24 0.38
C ALA A 95 -0.85 -15.58 0.06
N THR A 96 -0.82 -16.55 0.99
CA THR A 96 -1.46 -17.85 0.84
C THR A 96 -2.97 -17.73 0.68
N VAL A 97 -3.63 -16.89 1.50
CA VAL A 97 -5.07 -16.60 1.38
C VAL A 97 -5.38 -15.90 0.06
N PHE A 98 -4.60 -14.89 -0.31
CA PHE A 98 -4.81 -14.18 -1.58
C PHE A 98 -4.62 -15.08 -2.79
N ARG A 99 -3.64 -16.00 -2.78
CA ARG A 99 -3.49 -17.04 -3.80
C ARG A 99 -4.78 -17.83 -4.00
N HIS A 100 -5.39 -18.28 -2.91
CA HIS A 100 -6.61 -19.08 -2.96
C HIS A 100 -7.85 -18.28 -3.37
N LEU A 101 -7.94 -17.01 -3.00
CA LEU A 101 -9.10 -16.16 -3.28
C LEU A 101 -9.14 -15.63 -4.71
N LEU A 102 -7.99 -15.17 -5.22
CA LEU A 102 -7.93 -14.44 -6.49
C LEU A 102 -7.70 -15.35 -7.69
N PHE A 103 -7.02 -16.49 -7.51
CA PHE A 103 -6.50 -17.30 -8.61
C PHE A 103 -7.20 -18.64 -8.80
N ARG A 104 -8.25 -18.89 -8.02
CA ARG A 104 -9.13 -20.04 -8.23
C ARG A 104 -10.30 -19.77 -9.17
N LEU A 105 -10.31 -18.65 -9.86
CA LEU A 105 -11.33 -18.36 -10.85
C LEU A 105 -11.03 -19.12 -12.16
N PRO A 106 -12.01 -19.83 -12.74
CA PRO A 106 -11.84 -20.49 -14.03
C PRO A 106 -11.41 -19.48 -15.10
N GLY A 107 -10.42 -19.81 -15.89
CA GLY A 107 -9.92 -18.97 -16.98
C GLY A 107 -8.92 -17.90 -16.56
N VAL A 108 -8.53 -17.81 -15.31
CA VAL A 108 -7.42 -16.96 -14.84
C VAL A 108 -6.18 -17.84 -14.63
N ALA A 109 -5.53 -18.20 -15.70
CA ALA A 109 -4.19 -18.78 -15.72
C ALA A 109 -3.43 -18.19 -16.92
N PRO A 110 -2.18 -17.80 -16.77
CA PRO A 110 -1.30 -17.88 -15.60
C PRO A 110 -1.63 -16.84 -14.51
N MET A 111 -1.01 -17.02 -13.32
CA MET A 111 -1.13 -16.07 -12.22
C MET A 111 -0.71 -14.65 -12.66
N PRO A 112 -1.51 -13.60 -12.40
CA PRO A 112 -1.16 -12.25 -12.83
C PRO A 112 0.19 -11.80 -12.27
N ALA A 113 1.01 -11.16 -13.11
CA ALA A 113 2.37 -10.74 -12.73
C ALA A 113 2.37 -9.87 -11.47
N PHE A 114 1.41 -8.96 -11.31
CA PHE A 114 1.32 -8.09 -10.13
C PHE A 114 1.19 -8.85 -8.80
N PHE A 115 0.67 -10.08 -8.84
CA PHE A 115 0.60 -10.91 -7.64
C PHE A 115 1.91 -11.65 -7.40
N LEU A 116 2.56 -12.13 -8.47
CA LEU A 116 3.89 -12.74 -8.36
C LEU A 116 4.90 -11.72 -7.79
N GLU A 117 4.78 -10.45 -8.18
CA GLU A 117 5.58 -9.35 -7.64
C GLU A 117 5.45 -9.16 -6.11
N MET A 118 4.36 -9.66 -5.51
CA MET A 118 4.15 -9.64 -4.05
C MET A 118 4.84 -10.79 -3.32
N LEU A 119 5.53 -11.69 -4.02
CA LEU A 119 6.15 -12.90 -3.48
C LEU A 119 7.68 -12.79 -3.53
N PRO A 120 8.40 -13.48 -2.61
CA PRO A 120 9.83 -13.65 -2.74
C PRO A 120 10.19 -14.31 -4.09
N SER A 121 11.30 -13.91 -4.71
CA SER A 121 11.69 -14.39 -6.04
C SER A 121 11.79 -15.92 -6.16
N HIS A 122 12.28 -16.60 -5.12
CA HIS A 122 12.36 -18.07 -5.07
C HIS A 122 10.97 -18.75 -4.98
N GLU A 123 9.95 -18.06 -4.45
CA GLU A 123 8.57 -18.56 -4.40
C GLU A 123 7.82 -18.30 -5.71
N GLN A 124 8.16 -17.25 -6.45
CA GLN A 124 7.46 -16.88 -7.69
C GLN A 124 7.41 -18.05 -8.67
N LYS A 125 8.54 -18.75 -8.88
CA LYS A 125 8.61 -19.91 -9.78
C LYS A 125 7.71 -21.06 -9.30
N LYS A 126 7.77 -21.41 -8.02
CA LYS A 126 6.90 -22.46 -7.45
C LYS A 126 5.42 -22.16 -7.63
N TRP A 127 5.05 -20.87 -7.51
CA TRP A 127 3.66 -20.46 -7.61
C TRP A 127 3.19 -20.35 -9.07
N THR A 128 4.09 -20.10 -10.01
CA THR A 128 3.81 -20.14 -11.44
C THR A 128 3.60 -21.57 -11.91
N ASP A 129 4.44 -22.51 -11.45
CA ASP A 129 4.42 -23.90 -11.88
C ASP A 129 3.37 -24.76 -11.10
N SER A 130 2.81 -24.23 -10.01
CA SER A 130 1.85 -24.97 -9.23
C SER A 130 0.49 -25.05 -9.89
N PHE A 131 0.01 -26.28 -10.09
CA PHE A 131 -1.29 -26.56 -10.67
C PHE A 131 -2.44 -25.88 -9.93
N PHE A 132 -3.37 -25.38 -10.70
CA PHE A 132 -4.61 -24.80 -10.27
C PHE A 132 -5.46 -25.83 -9.51
N VAL A 133 -5.67 -25.61 -8.21
CA VAL A 133 -6.64 -26.38 -7.43
C VAL A 133 -8.00 -25.72 -7.63
N ALA A 134 -8.89 -26.37 -8.37
CA ALA A 134 -10.24 -25.86 -8.59
C ALA A 134 -10.95 -25.55 -7.26
N PRO A 135 -11.62 -24.40 -7.12
CA PRO A 135 -12.40 -24.09 -5.93
C PRO A 135 -13.50 -25.13 -5.78
N GLY A 136 -13.80 -25.50 -4.53
CA GLY A 136 -14.96 -26.33 -4.26
C GLY A 136 -16.24 -25.67 -4.79
N TRP A 137 -17.22 -26.47 -5.25
CA TRP A 137 -18.49 -25.98 -5.79
C TRP A 137 -19.20 -24.96 -4.89
N LYS A 138 -18.98 -25.01 -3.56
CA LYS A 138 -19.53 -24.06 -2.58
C LYS A 138 -19.06 -22.62 -2.80
N VAL A 139 -17.82 -22.42 -3.30
CA VAL A 139 -17.30 -21.09 -3.62
C VAL A 139 -18.04 -20.52 -4.82
N TYR A 140 -18.26 -21.34 -5.85
CA TYR A 140 -19.07 -20.93 -7.02
C TYR A 140 -20.52 -20.62 -6.63
N ALA A 141 -21.15 -21.50 -5.82
CA ALA A 141 -22.48 -21.27 -5.32
C ALA A 141 -22.58 -19.97 -4.50
N SER A 142 -21.57 -19.67 -3.68
CA SER A 142 -21.49 -18.44 -2.91
C SER A 142 -21.34 -17.20 -3.81
N ILE A 143 -20.49 -17.25 -4.83
CA ILE A 143 -20.35 -16.17 -5.83
C ILE A 143 -21.67 -15.93 -6.55
N ILE A 144 -22.33 -17.00 -7.01
CA ILE A 144 -23.63 -16.93 -7.68
C ILE A 144 -24.70 -16.36 -6.74
N LYS A 145 -24.79 -16.89 -5.50
CA LYS A 145 -25.75 -16.42 -4.50
C LYS A 145 -25.57 -14.93 -4.21
N THR A 146 -24.33 -14.46 -3.99
CA THR A 146 -24.04 -13.05 -3.76
C THR A 146 -24.39 -12.19 -4.98
N THR A 147 -24.11 -12.70 -6.18
CA THR A 147 -24.46 -12.03 -7.43
C THR A 147 -25.97 -11.86 -7.56
N ILE A 148 -26.74 -12.88 -7.19
CA ILE A 148 -28.21 -12.87 -7.20
C ILE A 148 -28.75 -11.95 -6.10
N GLN A 149 -28.32 -12.10 -4.86
CA GLN A 149 -28.80 -11.33 -3.71
C GLN A 149 -28.58 -9.82 -3.85
N GLU A 150 -27.51 -9.41 -4.49
CA GLU A 150 -27.19 -8.01 -4.69
C GLU A 150 -27.86 -7.44 -5.97
N GLN A 151 -28.82 -8.13 -6.58
CA GLN A 151 -29.51 -7.74 -7.84
C GLN A 151 -28.54 -7.31 -8.95
N ARG A 152 -27.36 -7.92 -8.98
CA ARG A 152 -26.23 -7.52 -9.83
C ARG A 152 -26.42 -7.88 -11.30
N TRP A 153 -27.47 -8.64 -11.65
CA TRP A 153 -27.83 -8.99 -13.02
C TRP A 153 -28.07 -7.77 -13.90
N LYS A 154 -28.71 -6.73 -13.36
CA LYS A 154 -29.07 -5.53 -14.14
C LYS A 154 -27.89 -4.60 -14.41
N ARG A 155 -26.78 -4.72 -13.64
CA ARG A 155 -25.55 -3.95 -13.85
C ARG A 155 -24.39 -4.91 -13.67
N PHE A 156 -23.91 -5.48 -14.78
CA PHE A 156 -22.79 -6.41 -14.82
C PHE A 156 -21.57 -5.79 -14.09
N ARG A 157 -21.42 -6.10 -12.81
CA ARG A 157 -20.50 -5.42 -11.89
C ARG A 157 -19.03 -5.70 -12.22
N TRP A 158 -18.76 -6.73 -12.98
CA TRP A 158 -17.44 -7.19 -13.40
C TRP A 158 -17.13 -6.80 -14.85
N ASN A 159 -17.83 -5.82 -15.43
CA ASN A 159 -17.51 -5.34 -16.76
C ASN A 159 -16.29 -4.40 -16.70
N PRO A 160 -15.12 -4.80 -17.21
CA PRO A 160 -13.90 -4.00 -17.15
C PRO A 160 -13.98 -2.70 -17.96
N TRP A 161 -14.90 -2.60 -18.94
CA TRP A 161 -15.12 -1.38 -19.75
C TRP A 161 -15.94 -0.30 -19.02
N THR A 162 -16.81 -0.70 -18.10
CA THR A 162 -17.75 0.23 -17.45
C THR A 162 -17.62 0.32 -15.93
N ASN A 163 -16.81 -0.54 -15.31
CA ASN A 163 -16.66 -0.57 -13.84
C ASN A 163 -16.21 0.78 -13.26
N HIS A 164 -15.41 1.55 -14.01
CA HIS A 164 -14.96 2.87 -13.60
C HIS A 164 -16.11 3.84 -13.27
N GLN A 165 -17.29 3.67 -13.89
CA GLN A 165 -18.47 4.51 -13.63
C GLN A 165 -19.00 4.37 -12.19
N LYS A 166 -18.65 3.30 -11.49
CA LYS A 166 -19.04 3.14 -10.08
C LYS A 166 -18.33 4.14 -9.18
N TRP A 167 -17.13 4.54 -9.58
CA TRP A 167 -16.41 5.57 -8.87
C TRP A 167 -17.16 6.91 -8.92
N ASP A 168 -17.68 7.29 -10.07
CA ASP A 168 -18.35 8.58 -10.22
C ASP A 168 -19.52 8.71 -9.23
N GLY A 169 -20.33 7.66 -9.08
CA GLY A 169 -21.44 7.63 -8.11
C GLY A 169 -20.98 7.55 -6.65
N PHE A 170 -19.90 6.85 -6.37
CA PHE A 170 -19.33 6.78 -5.02
C PHE A 170 -18.67 8.12 -4.64
N GLN A 171 -17.93 8.73 -5.54
CA GLN A 171 -17.27 10.01 -5.32
C GLN A 171 -18.24 11.10 -4.86
N LEU A 172 -19.40 11.23 -5.52
CA LEU A 172 -20.43 12.20 -5.13
C LEU A 172 -20.92 11.98 -3.69
N ARG A 173 -21.13 10.72 -3.28
CA ARG A 173 -21.53 10.42 -1.90
C ARG A 173 -20.43 10.71 -0.90
N LEU A 174 -19.17 10.39 -1.26
CA LEU A 174 -18.01 10.68 -0.43
C LEU A 174 -17.81 12.20 -0.27
N GLU A 175 -17.90 12.97 -1.33
CA GLU A 175 -17.80 14.44 -1.28
C GLU A 175 -18.89 15.05 -0.39
N SER A 176 -20.15 14.57 -0.54
CA SER A 176 -21.24 14.97 0.36
C SER A 176 -20.94 14.62 1.83
N PHE A 177 -20.43 13.42 2.09
CA PHE A 177 -20.02 12.99 3.42
C PHE A 177 -18.89 13.88 3.98
N LEU A 178 -17.85 14.15 3.21
CA LEU A 178 -16.73 14.99 3.61
C LEU A 178 -17.21 16.38 3.98
N HIS A 179 -18.06 17.00 3.14
CA HIS A 179 -18.62 18.32 3.38
C HIS A 179 -19.47 18.38 4.67
N GLN A 180 -20.33 17.39 4.89
CA GLN A 180 -21.19 17.32 6.10
C GLN A 180 -20.37 17.15 7.39
N ASN A 181 -19.16 16.59 7.33
CA ASN A 181 -18.33 16.28 8.50
C ASN A 181 -17.17 17.26 8.73
N THR A 182 -17.21 18.43 8.10
CA THR A 182 -16.28 19.55 8.40
C THR A 182 -16.63 20.26 9.73
N SER A 183 -17.90 20.19 10.18
CA SER A 183 -18.36 20.82 11.43
C SER A 183 -17.68 20.23 12.66
N GLN A 184 -17.50 21.07 13.69
CA GLN A 184 -16.97 20.65 14.98
C GLN A 184 -17.88 19.61 15.64
N ILE A 185 -17.28 18.63 16.31
CA ILE A 185 -17.97 17.64 17.13
C ILE A 185 -18.25 18.29 18.48
N GLN A 186 -19.50 18.14 18.97
CA GLN A 186 -19.93 18.69 20.27
C GLN A 186 -20.12 17.61 21.31
N GLU A 187 -20.47 16.39 20.89
CA GLU A 187 -20.81 15.28 21.79
C GLU A 187 -20.16 13.96 21.36
N VAL A 188 -19.89 13.09 22.34
CA VAL A 188 -19.31 11.76 22.13
C VAL A 188 -20.23 10.88 21.26
N SER A 189 -21.54 11.03 21.35
CA SER A 189 -22.52 10.34 20.50
C SER A 189 -22.31 10.66 19.02
N GLN A 190 -22.15 11.93 18.68
CA GLN A 190 -21.84 12.38 17.31
C GLN A 190 -20.50 11.85 16.82
N ALA A 191 -19.48 11.83 17.70
CA ALA A 191 -18.18 11.26 17.35
C ALA A 191 -18.29 9.77 17.01
N LYS A 192 -18.99 8.98 17.82
CA LYS A 192 -19.21 7.54 17.59
C LYS A 192 -20.00 7.28 16.31
N GLU A 193 -21.04 8.07 16.02
CA GLU A 193 -21.78 7.99 14.77
C GLU A 193 -20.89 8.31 13.57
N ARG A 194 -20.06 9.36 13.66
CA ARG A 194 -19.12 9.74 12.60
C ARG A 194 -18.09 8.63 12.34
N LEU A 195 -17.56 7.97 13.39
CA LEU A 195 -16.68 6.82 13.24
C LEU A 195 -17.36 5.65 12.52
N SER A 196 -18.60 5.33 12.88
CA SER A 196 -19.38 4.29 12.18
C SER A 196 -19.53 4.62 10.70
N ARG A 197 -19.92 5.84 10.37
CA ARG A 197 -20.05 6.30 8.97
C ARG A 197 -18.71 6.30 8.22
N CYS A 198 -17.59 6.63 8.88
CA CYS A 198 -16.25 6.50 8.28
C CYS A 198 -15.94 5.04 7.90
N ARG A 199 -16.27 4.07 8.76
CA ARG A 199 -16.09 2.63 8.46
C ARG A 199 -16.96 2.20 7.28
N ASP A 200 -18.24 2.59 7.25
CA ASP A 200 -19.16 2.27 6.15
C ASP A 200 -18.66 2.83 4.81
N MET A 201 -18.23 4.11 4.80
CA MET A 201 -17.66 4.76 3.62
C MET A 201 -16.35 4.08 3.18
N THR A 202 -15.50 3.66 4.13
CA THR A 202 -14.26 2.95 3.83
C THR A 202 -14.55 1.56 3.25
N MET A 203 -15.54 0.85 3.79
CA MET A 203 -15.97 -0.45 3.25
C MET A 203 -16.44 -0.31 1.79
N GLU A 204 -17.23 0.71 1.49
CA GLU A 204 -17.70 0.98 0.12
C GLU A 204 -16.53 1.40 -0.79
N TYR A 205 -15.65 2.27 -0.30
CA TYR A 205 -14.41 2.66 -0.98
C TYR A 205 -13.58 1.45 -1.39
N LEU A 206 -13.29 0.55 -0.45
CA LEU A 206 -12.45 -0.63 -0.70
C LEU A 206 -13.07 -1.54 -1.78
N LYS A 207 -14.40 -1.72 -1.78
CA LYS A 207 -15.10 -2.49 -2.83
C LYS A 207 -14.89 -1.91 -4.22
N VAL A 208 -14.90 -0.58 -4.35
CA VAL A 208 -14.69 0.11 -5.62
C VAL A 208 -13.21 0.13 -6.00
N HIS A 209 -12.35 0.45 -5.02
CA HIS A 209 -10.91 0.62 -5.23
C HIS A 209 -10.21 -0.68 -5.61
N VAL A 210 -10.50 -1.79 -4.93
CA VAL A 210 -9.91 -3.11 -5.24
C VAL A 210 -10.25 -3.54 -6.67
N CYS A 211 -11.51 -3.35 -7.11
CA CYS A 211 -11.87 -3.61 -8.50
C CYS A 211 -11.11 -2.71 -9.48
N SER A 212 -10.97 -1.42 -9.15
CA SER A 212 -10.21 -0.48 -10.00
C SER A 212 -8.73 -0.86 -10.09
N LEU A 213 -8.12 -1.31 -8.99
CA LEU A 213 -6.72 -1.80 -8.98
C LEU A 213 -6.55 -3.03 -9.88
N ILE A 214 -7.43 -4.02 -9.76
CA ILE A 214 -7.37 -5.22 -10.58
C ILE A 214 -7.48 -4.85 -12.06
N TYR A 215 -8.45 -4.02 -12.43
CA TYR A 215 -8.63 -3.62 -13.82
C TYR A 215 -7.52 -2.71 -14.33
N ALA A 216 -6.98 -1.82 -13.50
CA ALA A 216 -5.80 -1.03 -13.87
C ALA A 216 -4.62 -1.94 -14.24
N ASN A 217 -4.37 -3.00 -13.45
CA ASN A 217 -3.32 -3.99 -13.72
C ASN A 217 -3.58 -4.76 -15.03
N LEU A 218 -4.77 -5.32 -15.19
CA LEU A 218 -5.12 -6.12 -16.37
C LEU A 218 -5.04 -5.30 -17.67
N TRP A 219 -5.59 -4.09 -17.65
CA TRP A 219 -5.56 -3.20 -18.80
C TRP A 219 -4.16 -2.67 -19.11
N HIS A 220 -3.36 -2.39 -18.08
CA HIS A 220 -1.96 -2.00 -18.24
C HIS A 220 -1.14 -3.11 -18.90
N GLN A 221 -1.23 -4.34 -18.39
CA GLN A 221 -0.54 -5.50 -18.96
C GLN A 221 -0.98 -5.78 -20.40
N TRP A 222 -2.30 -5.70 -20.67
CA TRP A 222 -2.84 -5.83 -22.00
C TRP A 222 -2.27 -4.78 -22.95
N ALA A 223 -2.18 -3.52 -22.54
CA ALA A 223 -1.66 -2.43 -23.38
C ALA A 223 -0.17 -2.66 -23.73
N ILE A 224 0.63 -3.05 -22.74
CA ILE A 224 2.06 -3.38 -22.96
C ILE A 224 2.18 -4.54 -23.93
N TRP A 225 1.51 -5.67 -23.65
CA TRP A 225 1.53 -6.84 -24.52
C TRP A 225 1.11 -6.49 -25.95
N TYR A 226 0.02 -5.74 -26.13
CA TYR A 226 -0.48 -5.35 -27.45
C TYR A 226 0.55 -4.50 -28.22
N LEU A 227 1.17 -3.52 -27.57
CA LEU A 227 2.16 -2.65 -28.21
C LEU A 227 3.45 -3.42 -28.57
N GLN A 228 3.86 -4.38 -27.74
CA GLN A 228 5.00 -5.27 -28.03
C GLN A 228 4.70 -6.16 -29.23
N GLU A 229 3.55 -6.81 -29.29
CA GLU A 229 3.12 -7.63 -30.45
C GLU A 229 3.05 -6.81 -31.76
N LYS A 230 2.77 -5.52 -31.65
CA LYS A 230 2.76 -4.59 -32.80
C LYS A 230 4.11 -3.93 -33.06
N GLN A 231 5.17 -4.31 -32.35
CA GLN A 231 6.51 -3.71 -32.43
C GLN A 231 6.49 -2.18 -32.26
N ARG A 232 5.60 -1.68 -31.39
CA ARG A 232 5.42 -0.26 -31.06
C ARG A 232 5.75 -0.01 -29.59
N GLU A 233 6.84 -0.60 -29.10
CA GLU A 233 7.31 -0.38 -27.72
C GLU A 233 7.65 1.09 -27.44
N ASP A 234 8.00 1.84 -28.47
CA ASP A 234 8.23 3.28 -28.45
C ASP A 234 7.04 4.08 -27.85
N LEU A 235 5.83 3.56 -28.03
CA LEU A 235 4.60 4.20 -27.53
C LEU A 235 4.26 3.85 -26.08
N ILE A 236 4.85 2.80 -25.50
CA ILE A 236 4.53 2.39 -24.11
C ILE A 236 4.70 3.54 -23.13
N PRO A 237 5.85 4.27 -23.09
CA PRO A 237 6.03 5.38 -22.15
C PRO A 237 5.05 6.55 -22.35
N ILE A 238 4.44 6.64 -23.51
CA ILE A 238 3.52 7.72 -23.87
C ILE A 238 2.08 7.30 -23.58
N VAL A 239 1.66 6.13 -24.05
CA VAL A 239 0.24 5.70 -24.07
C VAL A 239 -0.20 5.14 -22.72
N VAL A 240 0.73 4.51 -21.98
CA VAL A 240 0.44 3.89 -20.68
C VAL A 240 0.61 4.93 -19.56
N ARG A 241 -0.15 6.00 -19.65
CA ARG A 241 -0.21 7.10 -18.66
C ARG A 241 -1.66 7.50 -18.37
N SER A 242 -1.88 8.33 -17.38
CA SER A 242 -3.21 8.92 -17.13
C SER A 242 -3.60 9.87 -18.27
N HIS A 243 -4.91 10.04 -18.50
CA HIS A 243 -5.43 10.92 -19.57
C HIS A 243 -5.55 12.39 -19.16
N ARG A 244 -5.27 12.69 -17.88
CA ARG A 244 -5.30 14.04 -17.29
C ARG A 244 -4.44 14.07 -16.03
N PRO A 245 -4.07 15.27 -15.50
CA PRO A 245 -3.23 15.37 -14.31
C PRO A 245 -3.87 14.67 -13.11
N THR A 246 -3.10 13.78 -12.49
CA THR A 246 -3.50 13.07 -11.26
C THR A 246 -3.42 13.98 -10.05
N ALA A 247 -4.02 13.57 -8.93
CA ALA A 247 -3.93 14.30 -7.67
C ALA A 247 -2.47 14.53 -7.23
N THR A 248 -1.57 13.59 -7.49
CA THR A 248 -0.14 13.73 -7.20
C THR A 248 0.52 14.77 -8.10
N GLN A 249 0.25 14.77 -9.40
CA GLN A 249 0.79 15.77 -10.32
C GLN A 249 0.27 17.18 -10.00
N ARG A 250 -1.00 17.30 -9.59
CA ARG A 250 -1.55 18.60 -9.13
C ARG A 250 -0.86 19.08 -7.84
N ALA A 251 -0.63 18.16 -6.87
CA ALA A 251 0.09 18.51 -5.64
C ALA A 251 1.53 18.94 -5.92
N ASN A 252 2.25 18.26 -6.84
CA ASN A 252 3.59 18.67 -7.26
C ASN A 252 3.60 20.03 -7.95
N THR A 253 2.59 20.32 -8.79
CA THR A 253 2.44 21.65 -9.39
C THR A 253 2.19 22.72 -8.31
N ALA A 254 1.41 22.42 -7.27
CA ALA A 254 1.17 23.33 -6.16
C ALA A 254 2.46 23.57 -5.34
N LEU A 255 3.23 22.50 -5.05
CA LEU A 255 4.55 22.64 -4.40
C LEU A 255 5.51 23.48 -5.23
N TRP A 256 5.54 23.29 -6.56
CA TRP A 256 6.36 24.09 -7.45
C TRP A 256 5.95 25.57 -7.41
N LYS A 257 4.66 25.85 -7.47
CA LYS A 257 4.13 27.23 -7.37
C LYS A 257 4.48 27.88 -6.03
N LEU A 258 4.35 27.15 -4.93
CA LEU A 258 4.76 27.63 -3.60
C LEU A 258 6.26 27.94 -3.57
N GLY A 259 7.11 27.04 -4.06
CA GLY A 259 8.57 27.22 -4.10
C GLY A 259 9.02 28.41 -4.96
N ASN A 260 8.25 28.76 -5.99
CA ASN A 260 8.52 29.91 -6.88
C ASN A 260 7.72 31.17 -6.52
N GLY A 261 6.97 31.17 -5.42
CA GLY A 261 6.21 32.32 -4.92
C GLY A 261 4.93 32.66 -5.71
N GLU A 262 4.40 31.71 -6.46
CA GLU A 262 3.16 31.84 -7.25
C GLU A 262 1.91 31.36 -6.50
N MET A 263 2.07 30.80 -5.30
CA MET A 263 1.00 30.28 -4.43
C MET A 263 1.40 30.47 -2.98
N THR A 264 0.44 30.71 -2.11
CA THR A 264 0.67 30.73 -0.66
C THR A 264 0.62 29.31 -0.08
N ARG A 265 1.22 29.13 1.10
CA ARG A 265 1.16 27.86 1.82
C ARG A 265 -0.28 27.51 2.23
N GLU A 266 -1.05 28.51 2.62
CA GLU A 266 -2.45 28.38 3.02
C GLU A 266 -3.30 27.81 1.88
N GLU A 267 -3.16 28.36 0.67
CA GLU A 267 -3.84 27.88 -0.54
C GLU A 267 -3.45 26.43 -0.86
N LEU A 268 -2.17 26.06 -0.74
CA LEU A 268 -1.72 24.70 -0.94
C LEU A 268 -2.33 23.74 0.09
N LEU A 269 -2.31 24.13 1.38
CA LEU A 269 -2.82 23.30 2.46
C LEU A 269 -4.34 23.16 2.44
N GLU A 270 -5.08 24.12 1.93
CA GLU A 270 -6.53 24.01 1.74
C GLU A 270 -6.88 22.84 0.81
N GLU A 271 -6.18 22.68 -0.31
CA GLU A 271 -6.43 21.58 -1.26
C GLU A 271 -5.71 20.28 -0.84
N PHE A 272 -4.40 20.37 -0.54
CA PHE A 272 -3.54 19.20 -0.37
C PHE A 272 -3.11 18.93 1.09
N GLY A 273 -3.58 19.68 2.07
CA GLY A 273 -3.18 19.53 3.48
C GLY A 273 -3.47 18.16 4.10
N VAL A 274 -4.37 17.37 3.50
CA VAL A 274 -4.67 16.00 3.93
C VAL A 274 -3.63 14.96 3.49
N ARG A 275 -2.68 15.35 2.62
CA ARG A 275 -1.62 14.48 2.14
C ARG A 275 -0.72 13.98 3.27
N SER A 276 -0.15 12.80 3.08
CA SER A 276 0.81 12.18 3.99
C SER A 276 1.75 11.29 3.22
N GLU A 277 2.96 11.10 3.70
CA GLU A 277 3.91 10.08 3.25
C GLU A 277 3.45 8.67 3.64
N ASN A 278 2.49 8.55 4.54
CA ASN A 278 1.90 7.30 5.03
C ASN A 278 0.40 7.30 4.75
N SER A 279 0.05 7.23 3.49
CA SER A 279 -1.28 7.55 2.98
C SER A 279 -2.43 6.72 3.57
N TRP A 280 -2.17 5.49 4.06
CA TRP A 280 -3.18 4.60 4.66
C TRP A 280 -3.08 4.53 6.19
N SER A 281 -2.05 5.07 6.78
CA SER A 281 -1.93 5.13 8.24
C SER A 281 -2.86 6.19 8.82
N LEU A 282 -3.82 5.75 9.64
CA LEU A 282 -4.86 6.63 10.20
C LEU A 282 -4.27 7.78 11.01
N PHE A 283 -3.28 7.51 11.86
CA PHE A 283 -2.68 8.51 12.75
C PHE A 283 -1.38 9.13 12.21
N ALA A 284 -0.98 8.82 10.98
CA ALA A 284 0.19 9.45 10.38
C ALA A 284 0.03 10.99 10.30
N PRO A 285 1.13 11.74 10.44
CA PRO A 285 1.12 13.19 10.22
C PRO A 285 0.60 13.53 8.82
N ARG A 286 -0.15 14.63 8.71
CA ARG A 286 -0.62 15.19 7.45
C ARG A 286 0.10 16.50 7.18
N TRP A 287 0.17 16.93 5.94
CA TRP A 287 0.84 18.18 5.57
C TRP A 287 0.32 19.39 6.35
N CYS A 288 -0.98 19.47 6.60
CA CYS A 288 -1.57 20.53 7.44
C CYS A 288 -1.14 20.48 8.91
N GLU A 289 -0.59 19.36 9.39
CA GLU A 289 -0.07 19.22 10.76
C GLU A 289 1.44 19.49 10.84
N SER A 290 2.14 19.58 9.71
CA SER A 290 3.57 19.84 9.61
C SER A 290 3.87 20.82 8.46
N PRO A 291 3.48 22.10 8.58
CA PRO A 291 3.65 23.08 7.51
C PRO A 291 5.11 23.29 7.07
N GLU A 292 6.06 23.17 8.01
CA GLU A 292 7.50 23.30 7.74
C GLU A 292 7.99 22.22 6.77
N HIS A 293 7.37 21.04 6.81
CA HIS A 293 7.64 19.95 5.88
C HIS A 293 7.25 20.35 4.45
N VAL A 294 6.09 20.99 4.30
CA VAL A 294 5.61 21.48 3.00
C VAL A 294 6.53 22.56 2.43
N ASP A 295 6.98 23.48 3.29
CA ASP A 295 7.93 24.53 2.87
C ASP A 295 9.26 23.93 2.38
N MET A 296 9.72 22.86 3.03
CA MET A 296 10.92 22.15 2.61
C MET A 296 10.72 21.45 1.25
N LEU A 297 9.61 20.71 1.07
CA LEU A 297 9.27 20.08 -0.21
C LEU A 297 9.19 21.13 -1.33
N ALA A 298 8.55 22.26 -1.07
CA ALA A 298 8.44 23.37 -2.02
C ALA A 298 9.81 23.98 -2.36
N SER A 299 10.71 24.09 -1.37
CA SER A 299 12.06 24.61 -1.59
C SER A 299 12.87 23.76 -2.59
N TRP A 300 12.64 22.45 -2.62
CA TRP A 300 13.29 21.55 -3.58
C TRP A 300 12.77 21.70 -5.00
N MET A 301 11.54 22.21 -5.15
CA MET A 301 10.94 22.46 -6.47
C MET A 301 11.37 23.80 -7.07
N LYS A 302 12.04 24.66 -6.29
CA LYS A 302 12.47 25.99 -6.72
C LYS A 302 13.49 25.90 -7.85
N GLY A 303 13.23 26.62 -8.95
CA GLY A 303 14.12 26.64 -10.10
C GLY A 303 14.08 25.40 -11.00
N THR A 304 13.25 24.41 -10.67
CA THR A 304 13.04 23.26 -11.56
C THR A 304 12.08 23.60 -12.70
N PRO A 305 12.05 22.81 -13.80
CA PRO A 305 11.06 22.99 -14.87
C PRO A 305 9.63 22.95 -14.32
N ASN A 306 8.73 23.67 -14.96
CA ASN A 306 7.33 23.72 -14.55
C ASN A 306 6.63 22.38 -14.81
N PRO A 307 6.19 21.62 -13.78
CA PRO A 307 5.56 20.31 -13.96
C PRO A 307 4.26 20.37 -14.78
N GLN A 308 3.59 21.53 -14.80
CA GLN A 308 2.38 21.74 -15.59
C GLN A 308 2.69 21.81 -17.09
N GLU A 309 3.79 22.43 -17.48
CA GLU A 309 4.23 22.51 -18.87
C GLU A 309 4.70 21.16 -19.38
N GLU A 310 5.47 20.43 -18.57
CA GLU A 310 5.87 19.06 -18.89
C GLU A 310 4.64 18.15 -19.07
N SER A 311 3.66 18.24 -18.18
CA SER A 311 2.41 17.48 -18.30
C SER A 311 1.65 17.82 -19.59
N ARG A 312 1.56 19.11 -19.97
CA ARG A 312 0.91 19.54 -21.22
C ARG A 312 1.60 18.94 -22.45
N GLU A 313 2.92 18.96 -22.48
CA GLU A 313 3.68 18.39 -23.61
C GLU A 313 3.48 16.85 -23.68
N VAL A 314 3.48 16.16 -22.55
CA VAL A 314 3.18 14.72 -22.50
C VAL A 314 1.77 14.43 -23.03
N PHE A 315 0.76 15.19 -22.61
CA PHE A 315 -0.62 15.01 -23.11
C PHE A 315 -0.73 15.31 -24.61
N ARG A 316 -0.02 16.31 -25.12
CA ARG A 316 0.03 16.60 -26.56
C ARG A 316 0.60 15.41 -27.36
N ARG A 317 1.72 14.82 -26.90
CA ARG A 317 2.31 13.64 -27.51
C ARG A 317 1.39 12.42 -27.44
N LEU A 318 0.68 12.26 -26.31
CA LEU A 318 -0.31 11.21 -26.12
C LEU A 318 -1.44 11.32 -27.13
N GLU A 319 -2.05 12.50 -27.27
CA GLU A 319 -3.13 12.69 -28.27
C GLU A 319 -2.64 12.45 -29.71
N GLN A 320 -1.42 12.89 -30.04
CA GLN A 320 -0.82 12.57 -31.34
C GLN A 320 -0.67 11.07 -31.57
N ALA A 321 -0.08 10.34 -30.62
CA ALA A 321 0.08 8.89 -30.71
C ALA A 321 -1.27 8.17 -30.84
N MET A 322 -2.30 8.68 -30.17
CA MET A 322 -3.67 8.13 -30.22
C MET A 322 -4.37 8.35 -31.56
N CYS A 323 -3.96 9.36 -32.35
CA CYS A 323 -4.54 9.60 -33.68
C CYS A 323 -4.26 8.46 -34.66
N ASP A 324 -3.12 7.80 -34.54
CA ASP A 324 -2.70 6.70 -35.41
C ASP A 324 -3.44 5.38 -35.13
N PHE A 325 -4.19 5.31 -34.02
CA PHE A 325 -4.90 4.11 -33.64
C PHE A 325 -6.29 4.03 -34.28
N SER A 326 -6.73 2.81 -34.60
CA SER A 326 -8.13 2.57 -34.98
C SER A 326 -9.08 3.01 -33.87
N SER A 327 -10.35 3.32 -34.20
CA SER A 327 -11.34 3.79 -33.21
C SER A 327 -11.53 2.83 -32.05
N GLY A 328 -11.56 1.51 -32.31
CA GLY A 328 -11.68 0.49 -31.26
C GLY A 328 -10.46 0.42 -30.35
N LEU A 329 -9.25 0.46 -30.93
CA LEU A 329 -8.01 0.46 -30.16
C LEU A 329 -7.90 1.74 -29.32
N ARG A 330 -8.22 2.89 -29.88
CA ARG A 330 -8.25 4.18 -29.18
C ARG A 330 -9.19 4.14 -27.98
N SER A 331 -10.39 3.54 -28.16
CA SER A 331 -11.34 3.37 -27.06
C SER A 331 -10.76 2.53 -25.92
N ASN A 332 -10.11 1.40 -26.23
CA ASN A 332 -9.49 0.55 -25.23
C ASN A 332 -8.32 1.24 -24.51
N MET A 333 -7.46 1.96 -25.24
CA MET A 333 -6.35 2.71 -24.64
C MET A 333 -6.87 3.83 -23.70
N ARG A 334 -7.96 4.49 -24.04
CA ARG A 334 -8.62 5.46 -23.14
C ARG A 334 -9.12 4.82 -21.85
N ILE A 335 -9.55 3.56 -21.90
CA ILE A 335 -9.94 2.82 -20.69
C ILE A 335 -8.71 2.55 -19.82
N VAL A 336 -7.57 2.13 -20.41
CA VAL A 336 -6.29 1.99 -19.69
C VAL A 336 -5.96 3.27 -18.95
N GLN A 337 -5.93 4.40 -19.66
CA GLN A 337 -5.62 5.72 -19.12
C GLN A 337 -6.57 6.15 -18.00
N LYS A 338 -7.86 5.83 -18.15
CA LYS A 338 -8.87 6.14 -17.15
C LYS A 338 -8.65 5.35 -15.85
N TYR A 339 -8.32 4.06 -15.91
CA TYR A 339 -8.02 3.28 -14.71
C TYR A 339 -6.72 3.72 -14.05
N LEU A 340 -5.69 4.09 -14.82
CA LEU A 340 -4.45 4.65 -14.28
C LEU A 340 -4.70 5.97 -13.55
N PHE A 341 -5.54 6.85 -14.11
CA PHE A 341 -5.99 8.07 -13.44
C PHE A 341 -6.73 7.77 -12.14
N LEU A 342 -7.74 6.89 -12.19
CA LEU A 342 -8.60 6.58 -11.05
C LEU A 342 -7.81 6.02 -9.86
N ARG A 343 -6.74 5.29 -10.10
CA ARG A 343 -5.91 4.71 -9.06
C ARG A 343 -5.31 5.78 -8.13
N GLU A 344 -4.80 6.87 -8.70
CA GLU A 344 -4.22 7.98 -7.94
C GLU A 344 -5.30 8.89 -7.34
N GLU A 345 -6.38 9.15 -8.09
CA GLU A 345 -7.48 9.97 -7.64
C GLU A 345 -8.23 9.34 -6.46
N GLN A 346 -8.53 8.05 -6.53
CA GLN A 346 -9.18 7.30 -5.46
C GLN A 346 -8.35 7.32 -4.17
N ARG A 347 -7.03 7.20 -4.28
CA ARG A 347 -6.12 7.29 -3.13
C ARG A 347 -6.22 8.65 -2.44
N TYR A 348 -6.23 9.72 -3.19
CA TYR A 348 -6.37 11.07 -2.64
C TYR A 348 -7.70 11.29 -1.92
N PHE A 349 -8.80 10.79 -2.47
CA PHE A 349 -10.10 10.83 -1.79
C PHE A 349 -10.11 9.99 -0.50
N PHE A 350 -9.39 8.89 -0.49
CA PHE A 350 -9.23 8.08 0.72
C PHE A 350 -8.44 8.83 1.82
N GLU A 351 -7.42 9.58 1.44
CA GLU A 351 -6.68 10.44 2.38
C GLU A 351 -7.62 11.50 3.03
N LYS A 352 -8.55 12.08 2.25
CA LYS A 352 -9.59 12.98 2.78
C LYS A 352 -10.50 12.27 3.80
N LEU A 353 -10.92 11.06 3.51
CA LEU A 353 -11.74 10.26 4.41
C LEU A 353 -10.98 9.92 5.71
N LEU A 354 -9.73 9.48 5.59
CA LEU A 354 -8.87 9.19 6.73
C LEU A 354 -8.62 10.43 7.60
N TRP A 355 -8.56 11.61 7.00
CA TRP A 355 -8.43 12.87 7.75
C TRP A 355 -9.64 13.15 8.64
N ILE A 356 -10.86 12.98 8.15
CA ILE A 356 -12.08 13.09 8.95
C ILE A 356 -12.08 12.05 10.08
N TRP A 357 -11.72 10.83 9.76
CA TRP A 357 -11.63 9.72 10.70
C TRP A 357 -10.61 10.00 11.82
N LYS A 358 -9.39 10.41 11.44
CA LYS A 358 -8.34 10.82 12.37
C LYS A 358 -8.79 11.96 13.30
N LYS A 359 -9.33 13.05 12.75
CA LYS A 359 -9.82 14.18 13.55
C LYS A 359 -10.88 13.75 14.58
N THR A 360 -11.74 12.81 14.19
CA THR A 360 -12.77 12.29 15.09
C THR A 360 -12.14 11.52 16.26
N TRP A 361 -11.14 10.68 16.00
CA TRP A 361 -10.41 9.98 17.07
C TRP A 361 -9.59 10.93 17.94
N LEU A 362 -8.93 11.93 17.37
CA LEU A 362 -8.18 12.93 18.12
C LEU A 362 -9.09 13.71 19.08
N TRP A 363 -10.27 14.08 18.61
CA TRP A 363 -11.27 14.73 19.45
C TRP A 363 -11.72 13.84 20.63
N ILE A 364 -11.94 12.55 20.38
CA ILE A 364 -12.28 11.58 21.44
C ILE A 364 -11.12 11.46 22.44
N GLU A 365 -9.87 11.31 21.97
CA GLU A 365 -8.69 11.22 22.83
C GLU A 365 -8.53 12.46 23.74
N GLU A 366 -8.82 13.64 23.20
CA GLU A 366 -8.78 14.88 23.96
C GLU A 366 -9.85 14.92 25.04
N ASN A 367 -11.08 14.54 24.71
CA ASN A 367 -12.18 14.51 25.68
C ASN A 367 -12.00 13.43 26.77
N GLU A 368 -11.46 12.27 26.43
CA GLU A 368 -11.20 11.19 27.38
C GLU A 368 -9.91 11.42 28.20
N GLY A 369 -9.04 12.33 27.76
CA GLY A 369 -7.71 12.54 28.35
C GLY A 369 -6.77 11.33 28.23
N LEU A 370 -7.02 10.44 27.27
CA LEU A 370 -6.29 9.18 27.06
C LEU A 370 -5.88 9.01 25.60
N ARG A 371 -4.69 8.47 25.36
CA ARG A 371 -4.17 8.14 24.02
C ARG A 371 -4.70 6.78 23.54
N LEU A 372 -5.98 6.72 23.20
CA LEU A 372 -6.69 5.50 22.79
C LEU A 372 -6.09 4.82 21.55
N ARG A 373 -5.30 5.56 20.77
CA ARG A 373 -4.58 5.03 19.58
C ARG A 373 -3.66 3.83 19.89
N HIS A 374 -3.30 3.61 21.15
CA HIS A 374 -2.51 2.47 21.63
C HIS A 374 -3.36 1.30 22.14
N LEU A 375 -4.67 1.35 21.98
CA LEU A 375 -5.58 0.23 22.19
C LEU A 375 -6.09 -0.30 20.83
N THR A 376 -6.44 -1.55 20.77
CA THR A 376 -7.21 -2.08 19.64
C THR A 376 -8.65 -1.60 19.70
N LEU A 377 -9.38 -1.63 18.59
CA LEU A 377 -10.80 -1.23 18.55
C LEU A 377 -11.65 -1.99 19.58
N ASN A 378 -11.43 -3.30 19.71
CA ASN A 378 -12.13 -4.12 20.71
C ASN A 378 -11.82 -3.68 22.17
N GLU A 379 -10.56 -3.34 22.45
CA GLU A 379 -10.17 -2.86 23.78
C GLU A 379 -10.78 -1.48 24.09
N VAL A 380 -10.88 -0.60 23.09
CA VAL A 380 -11.59 0.69 23.24
C VAL A 380 -13.07 0.46 23.54
N GLU A 381 -13.73 -0.46 22.85
CA GLU A 381 -15.12 -0.82 23.13
C GLU A 381 -15.32 -1.37 24.55
N ARG A 382 -14.40 -2.24 25.00
CA ARG A 382 -14.40 -2.76 26.38
C ARG A 382 -14.15 -1.66 27.41
N TYR A 383 -13.24 -0.73 27.11
CA TYR A 383 -12.98 0.44 27.95
C TYR A 383 -14.25 1.29 28.11
N TRP A 384 -14.94 1.62 27.03
CA TRP A 384 -16.20 2.37 27.08
C TRP A 384 -17.33 1.65 27.81
N LYS A 385 -17.31 0.33 27.85
CA LYS A 385 -18.24 -0.49 28.64
C LYS A 385 -17.82 -0.64 30.11
N GLY A 386 -16.70 -0.04 30.53
CA GLY A 386 -16.16 -0.16 31.89
C GLY A 386 -15.57 -1.55 32.21
N THR A 387 -15.36 -2.41 31.23
CA THR A 387 -14.88 -3.79 31.40
C THR A 387 -13.38 -3.95 31.13
N TYR A 388 -12.63 -2.86 31.07
CA TYR A 388 -11.19 -2.87 30.78
C TYR A 388 -10.40 -1.93 31.72
N PRO A 389 -10.31 -2.23 33.03
CA PRO A 389 -9.71 -1.36 34.04
C PRO A 389 -8.20 -1.12 33.82
N GLN A 390 -7.49 -2.04 33.19
CA GLN A 390 -6.06 -1.93 32.91
C GLN A 390 -5.73 -1.07 31.67
N ALA A 391 -6.71 -0.42 31.04
CA ALA A 391 -6.52 0.35 29.80
C ALA A 391 -5.37 1.37 29.90
N LYS A 392 -5.30 2.16 30.98
CA LYS A 392 -4.24 3.16 31.18
C LYS A 392 -2.85 2.54 31.21
N GLN A 393 -2.67 1.45 31.94
CA GLN A 393 -1.38 0.75 32.03
C GLN A 393 -0.95 0.19 30.67
N ILE A 394 -1.88 -0.40 29.93
CA ILE A 394 -1.60 -0.95 28.59
C ILE A 394 -1.25 0.17 27.60
N ILE A 395 -1.96 1.31 27.63
CA ILE A 395 -1.65 2.47 26.81
C ILE A 395 -0.20 2.93 27.04
N GLU A 396 0.24 3.10 28.29
CA GLU A 396 1.59 3.56 28.58
C GLU A 396 2.65 2.53 28.14
N SER A 397 2.42 1.25 28.36
CA SER A 397 3.33 0.19 27.90
C SER A 397 3.46 0.16 26.37
N ARG A 398 2.32 0.17 25.64
CA ARG A 398 2.33 0.14 24.17
C ARG A 398 2.86 1.42 23.55
N LYS A 399 2.61 2.58 24.16
CA LYS A 399 3.20 3.85 23.75
C LYS A 399 4.72 3.79 23.80
N ALA A 400 5.30 3.22 24.86
CA ALA A 400 6.74 3.02 24.98
C ALA A 400 7.28 2.08 23.89
N SER A 401 6.63 0.93 23.69
CA SER A 401 6.99 -0.05 22.67
C SER A 401 6.86 0.50 21.24
N TRP A 402 5.80 1.26 20.98
CA TRP A 402 5.61 1.93 19.68
C TRP A 402 6.68 3.00 19.42
N SER A 403 7.04 3.77 20.44
CA SER A 403 8.11 4.77 20.33
C SER A 403 9.48 4.13 20.07
N GLU A 404 9.73 2.95 20.66
CA GLU A 404 10.92 2.16 20.38
C GLU A 404 10.90 1.64 18.94
N ALA A 405 9.78 1.10 18.47
CA ALA A 405 9.64 0.68 17.09
C ALA A 405 9.89 1.84 16.10
N CYS A 406 9.42 3.05 16.39
CA CYS A 406 9.69 4.23 15.57
C CYS A 406 11.22 4.52 15.50
N ARG A 407 11.94 4.44 16.62
CA ARG A 407 13.40 4.63 16.65
C ARG A 407 14.13 3.54 15.87
N SER A 408 13.75 2.27 16.08
CA SER A 408 14.34 1.13 15.36
C SER A 408 14.13 1.25 13.86
N TRP A 409 12.90 1.55 13.42
CA TRP A 409 12.61 1.69 11.98
C TRP A 409 13.36 2.86 11.34
N SER A 410 13.55 3.97 12.07
CA SER A 410 14.34 5.10 11.56
C SER A 410 15.82 4.74 11.40
N LYS A 411 16.35 3.88 12.28
CA LYS A 411 17.76 3.47 12.28
C LYS A 411 18.01 2.29 11.34
N ASP A 412 17.25 1.21 11.53
CA ASP A 412 17.52 -0.11 10.96
C ASP A 412 16.58 -0.44 9.78
N GLY A 413 15.54 0.39 9.58
CA GLY A 413 14.48 0.15 8.62
C GLY A 413 13.31 -0.66 9.22
N PRO A 414 12.24 -0.84 8.44
CA PRO A 414 11.09 -1.64 8.83
C PRO A 414 11.43 -3.15 8.86
N PRO A 415 10.57 -4.02 9.47
CA PRO A 415 10.83 -5.46 9.53
C PRO A 415 10.90 -6.10 8.14
N ALA A 416 11.36 -7.35 8.09
CA ALA A 416 11.52 -8.12 6.86
C ALA A 416 10.29 -8.05 5.95
N GLN A 417 10.49 -8.10 4.63
CA GLN A 417 9.42 -7.99 3.64
C GLN A 417 8.48 -9.20 3.64
N PHE A 418 9.02 -10.37 4.00
CA PHE A 418 8.32 -11.64 3.94
C PHE A 418 8.51 -12.42 5.24
N LEU A 419 7.45 -13.15 5.65
CA LEU A 419 7.50 -14.07 6.77
C LEU A 419 6.89 -15.40 6.36
N ILE A 420 7.45 -16.52 6.85
CA ILE A 420 6.80 -17.83 6.87
C ILE A 420 6.42 -18.09 8.32
N GLY A 421 5.11 -18.13 8.59
CA GLY A 421 4.64 -18.04 9.97
C GLY A 421 5.08 -16.70 10.60
N ASP A 422 5.91 -16.76 11.63
CA ASP A 422 6.50 -15.58 12.31
C ASP A 422 8.01 -15.42 12.01
N GLU A 423 8.57 -16.30 11.20
CA GLU A 423 9.99 -16.28 10.87
C GLU A 423 10.27 -15.42 9.63
N PRO A 424 11.22 -14.48 9.71
CA PRO A 424 11.67 -13.71 8.55
C PRO A 424 12.21 -14.61 7.45
N VAL A 425 11.78 -14.38 6.22
CA VAL A 425 12.40 -14.99 5.04
C VAL A 425 13.55 -14.09 4.59
N HIS A 426 14.76 -14.54 4.82
CA HIS A 426 15.95 -13.87 4.31
C HIS A 426 16.21 -14.35 2.89
N THR A 427 16.06 -13.47 1.93
CA THR A 427 16.56 -13.69 0.58
C THR A 427 18.05 -13.41 0.59
N SER A 428 18.85 -14.38 1.08
CA SER A 428 20.31 -14.27 1.09
C SER A 428 20.82 -14.45 -0.33
N THR A 429 21.28 -13.40 -0.95
CA THR A 429 22.14 -13.48 -2.12
C THR A 429 23.40 -12.66 -1.83
N TYR A 430 24.47 -13.35 -1.56
CA TYR A 430 25.83 -12.84 -1.77
C TYR A 430 26.09 -12.93 -3.27
N GLU A 431 25.44 -12.09 -4.04
CA GLU A 431 25.70 -11.97 -5.47
C GLU A 431 26.27 -10.59 -5.75
N GLU A 432 27.17 -10.51 -6.70
CA GLU A 432 27.70 -9.25 -7.22
C GLU A 432 26.61 -8.39 -7.87
N GLU A 433 25.44 -9.00 -8.12
CA GLU A 433 24.28 -8.41 -8.79
C GLU A 433 22.99 -8.67 -8.00
N TYR A 434 22.20 -7.63 -7.80
CA TYR A 434 20.91 -7.69 -7.11
C TYR A 434 19.77 -7.61 -8.13
N LEU A 435 18.80 -8.52 -8.03
CA LEU A 435 17.66 -8.59 -8.92
C LEU A 435 16.42 -7.98 -8.29
N GLY A 436 15.72 -7.18 -9.06
CA GLY A 436 14.43 -6.60 -8.75
C GLY A 436 13.52 -6.60 -9.97
N ILE A 437 12.51 -5.74 -9.94
CA ILE A 437 11.57 -5.53 -11.04
C ILE A 437 11.99 -4.26 -11.79
N GLY A 438 12.26 -4.38 -13.09
CA GLY A 438 12.54 -3.22 -13.94
C GLY A 438 11.29 -2.34 -14.09
N ILE A 439 11.37 -1.10 -13.67
CA ILE A 439 10.23 -0.18 -13.58
C ILE A 439 10.25 0.85 -14.69
N SER A 440 11.35 1.54 -14.85
CA SER A 440 11.54 2.61 -15.83
C SER A 440 12.86 2.37 -16.53
N SER A 441 12.80 2.23 -17.86
CA SER A 441 13.96 1.83 -18.68
C SER A 441 15.06 2.88 -18.64
N GLY A 442 16.30 2.42 -18.68
CA GLY A 442 17.50 3.23 -18.76
C GLY A 442 18.62 2.60 -17.95
N PHE A 443 19.86 2.94 -18.33
CA PHE A 443 21.07 2.54 -17.64
C PHE A 443 21.72 3.78 -17.02
N VAL A 444 22.01 3.73 -15.73
CA VAL A 444 22.69 4.82 -15.03
C VAL A 444 23.63 4.28 -13.96
N GLN A 445 24.70 5.02 -13.74
CA GLN A 445 25.67 4.80 -12.66
C GLN A 445 25.77 6.08 -11.83
N GLY A 446 25.92 5.95 -10.51
CA GLY A 446 26.09 7.10 -9.63
C GLY A 446 26.22 6.71 -8.17
N SER A 447 26.43 7.72 -7.36
CA SER A 447 26.58 7.57 -5.91
C SER A 447 25.24 7.35 -5.23
N VAL A 448 25.18 6.42 -4.30
CA VAL A 448 23.96 6.10 -3.53
C VAL A 448 23.65 7.21 -2.53
N CYS A 449 22.39 7.62 -2.48
CA CYS A 449 21.83 8.35 -1.35
C CYS A 449 20.66 7.55 -0.77
N ILE A 450 20.84 7.01 0.44
CA ILE A 450 19.76 6.30 1.15
C ILE A 450 18.90 7.32 1.87
N VAL A 451 17.58 7.25 1.61
CA VAL A 451 16.60 8.15 2.22
C VAL A 451 15.53 7.31 2.93
N ARG A 452 15.58 7.29 4.26
CA ARG A 452 14.59 6.64 5.13
C ARG A 452 13.63 7.64 5.76
N SER A 453 14.07 8.91 5.85
CA SER A 453 13.32 10.02 6.41
C SER A 453 13.51 11.27 5.56
N ILE A 454 12.66 12.27 5.81
CA ILE A 454 12.78 13.56 5.12
C ILE A 454 14.08 14.27 5.48
N ASP A 455 14.64 14.03 6.66
CA ASP A 455 15.93 14.60 7.05
C ASP A 455 17.08 14.03 6.22
N ASP A 456 17.02 12.74 5.88
CA ASP A 456 18.02 12.11 5.00
C ASP A 456 17.98 12.71 3.59
N ALA A 457 16.79 13.11 3.13
CA ALA A 457 16.59 13.67 1.80
C ALA A 457 17.36 14.98 1.57
N LYS A 458 17.76 15.70 2.63
CA LYS A 458 18.63 16.88 2.54
C LYS A 458 20.01 16.55 1.99
N ASN A 459 20.44 15.29 2.11
CA ASN A 459 21.74 14.80 1.64
C ASN A 459 21.74 14.43 0.15
N LEU A 460 20.56 14.32 -0.48
CA LEU A 460 20.41 13.96 -1.90
C LEU A 460 20.97 15.07 -2.79
N ARG A 461 21.98 14.73 -3.58
CA ARG A 461 22.61 15.62 -4.56
C ARG A 461 22.08 15.34 -5.96
N GLU A 462 22.26 16.30 -6.84
CA GLU A 462 21.95 16.10 -8.26
C GLU A 462 22.87 15.04 -8.86
N GLY A 463 22.27 14.03 -9.51
CA GLY A 463 23.01 12.91 -10.10
C GLY A 463 23.18 11.68 -9.21
N ASP A 464 22.73 11.72 -7.95
CA ASP A 464 22.75 10.56 -7.06
C ASP A 464 21.71 9.51 -7.49
N ILE A 465 21.95 8.26 -7.11
CA ILE A 465 20.96 7.18 -7.14
C ILE A 465 20.23 7.14 -5.81
N LEU A 466 18.93 7.44 -5.86
CA LEU A 466 18.05 7.43 -4.70
C LEU A 466 17.72 5.99 -4.29
N VAL A 467 18.07 5.58 -3.09
CA VAL A 467 17.71 4.28 -2.51
C VAL A 467 16.72 4.51 -1.38
N VAL A 468 15.52 3.93 -1.54
CA VAL A 468 14.40 4.13 -0.60
C VAL A 468 13.66 2.82 -0.34
N SER A 469 12.99 2.73 0.80
CA SER A 469 12.10 1.58 1.02
C SER A 469 10.90 1.63 0.07
N THR A 470 10.29 2.79 -0.10
CA THR A 470 9.22 3.04 -1.07
C THR A 470 9.14 4.53 -1.38
N LEU A 471 8.54 4.88 -2.51
CA LEU A 471 8.22 6.26 -2.87
C LEU A 471 6.74 6.53 -2.67
N ASP A 472 6.43 7.33 -1.65
CA ASP A 472 5.09 7.84 -1.40
C ASP A 472 4.86 9.20 -2.11
N PRO A 473 3.62 9.64 -2.35
CA PRO A 473 3.31 10.90 -3.02
C PRO A 473 4.04 12.13 -2.48
N GLY A 474 4.29 12.19 -1.18
CA GLY A 474 5.02 13.29 -0.55
C GLY A 474 6.49 13.40 -0.95
N TRP A 475 7.07 12.34 -1.51
CA TRP A 475 8.51 12.29 -1.85
C TRP A 475 8.80 12.47 -3.34
N THR A 476 7.79 12.73 -4.13
CA THR A 476 7.93 12.83 -5.59
C THR A 476 8.90 13.94 -6.02
N SER A 477 9.02 15.01 -5.23
CA SER A 477 9.98 16.10 -5.47
C SER A 477 11.45 15.66 -5.44
N LEU A 478 11.78 14.55 -4.74
CA LEU A 478 13.15 14.01 -4.72
C LEU A 478 13.60 13.48 -6.08
N LEU A 479 12.65 13.03 -6.91
CA LEU A 479 12.95 12.45 -8.21
C LEU A 479 13.60 13.43 -9.18
N ILE A 480 13.39 14.72 -8.97
CA ILE A 480 13.95 15.76 -9.83
C ILE A 480 15.48 15.79 -9.73
N LYS A 481 16.03 15.43 -8.55
CA LYS A 481 17.48 15.39 -8.33
C LYS A 481 18.08 14.02 -8.62
N ALA A 482 17.28 12.95 -8.51
CA ALA A 482 17.75 11.59 -8.64
C ALA A 482 18.06 11.25 -10.10
N ARG A 483 19.25 10.68 -10.37
CA ARG A 483 19.62 10.12 -11.66
C ARG A 483 19.00 8.74 -11.89
N GLY A 484 18.77 7.99 -10.81
CA GLY A 484 18.17 6.67 -10.80
C GLY A 484 17.54 6.34 -9.47
N ILE A 485 16.71 5.29 -9.42
CA ILE A 485 15.96 4.92 -8.21
C ILE A 485 16.04 3.42 -7.98
N VAL A 486 16.32 3.04 -6.73
CA VAL A 486 16.20 1.67 -6.23
C VAL A 486 15.20 1.66 -5.09
N MET A 487 14.18 0.81 -5.18
CA MET A 487 13.12 0.67 -4.16
C MET A 487 13.10 -0.73 -3.58
N GLU A 488 13.00 -0.85 -2.26
CA GLU A 488 12.83 -2.16 -1.60
C GLU A 488 11.45 -2.75 -1.86
N LEU A 489 10.43 -1.92 -1.83
CA LEU A 489 9.04 -2.30 -2.01
C LEU A 489 8.50 -1.74 -3.31
N GLY A 490 7.47 -2.39 -3.81
CA GLY A 490 6.78 -1.95 -5.00
C GLY A 490 6.87 -2.92 -6.16
N GLY A 491 5.99 -2.73 -7.11
CA GLY A 491 5.92 -3.48 -8.37
C GLY A 491 5.62 -2.54 -9.53
N MET A 492 5.37 -3.09 -10.70
CA MET A 492 5.13 -2.34 -11.96
C MET A 492 4.10 -1.22 -11.85
N LEU A 493 3.17 -1.32 -10.90
CA LEU A 493 2.12 -0.36 -10.67
C LEU A 493 2.16 0.27 -9.27
N SER A 494 3.25 0.15 -8.53
CA SER A 494 3.46 0.94 -7.31
C SER A 494 3.41 2.43 -7.62
N HIS A 495 3.17 3.26 -6.61
CA HIS A 495 3.16 4.71 -6.80
C HIS A 495 4.52 5.20 -7.33
N GLY A 496 5.60 4.76 -6.70
CA GLY A 496 6.96 5.08 -7.14
C GLY A 496 7.25 4.66 -8.57
N ALA A 497 6.73 3.49 -9.00
CA ALA A 497 6.89 3.00 -10.36
C ALA A 497 6.19 3.89 -11.40
N VAL A 498 4.98 4.35 -11.09
CA VAL A 498 4.23 5.26 -11.97
C VAL A 498 4.98 6.57 -12.13
N ILE A 499 5.39 7.15 -11.01
CA ILE A 499 6.09 8.44 -11.01
C ILE A 499 7.47 8.34 -11.67
N ALA A 500 8.27 7.28 -11.40
CA ALA A 500 9.55 7.08 -12.06
C ALA A 500 9.42 7.06 -13.59
N ARG A 501 8.37 6.40 -14.11
CA ARG A 501 8.06 6.42 -15.55
C ARG A 501 7.58 7.78 -16.06
N GLU A 502 6.80 8.49 -15.27
CA GLU A 502 6.32 9.83 -15.63
C GLU A 502 7.47 10.83 -15.76
N TYR A 503 8.45 10.76 -14.87
CA TYR A 503 9.65 11.60 -14.90
C TYR A 503 10.77 11.03 -15.78
N GLY A 504 10.62 9.81 -16.33
CA GLY A 504 11.63 9.17 -17.17
C GLY A 504 12.92 8.81 -16.43
N VAL A 505 12.86 8.66 -15.10
CA VAL A 505 14.01 8.29 -14.26
C VAL A 505 14.16 6.77 -14.26
N PRO A 506 15.33 6.21 -14.64
CA PRO A 506 15.59 4.77 -14.56
C PRO A 506 15.34 4.24 -13.15
N ALA A 507 14.58 3.14 -13.03
CA ALA A 507 14.15 2.66 -11.73
C ALA A 507 14.04 1.13 -11.66
N VAL A 508 14.44 0.57 -10.51
CA VAL A 508 14.28 -0.83 -10.12
C VAL A 508 13.54 -0.90 -8.79
N ALA A 509 12.50 -1.73 -8.71
CA ALA A 509 11.76 -1.97 -7.46
C ALA A 509 11.90 -3.43 -7.00
N ALA A 510 11.38 -3.72 -5.80
CA ALA A 510 11.44 -5.04 -5.16
C ALA A 510 12.89 -5.58 -5.00
N VAL A 511 13.86 -4.70 -4.80
CA VAL A 511 15.22 -5.07 -4.40
C VAL A 511 15.22 -5.25 -2.89
N ASP A 512 15.19 -6.51 -2.45
CA ASP A 512 15.06 -6.85 -1.02
C ASP A 512 16.18 -6.19 -0.20
N GLN A 513 15.81 -5.53 0.91
CA GLN A 513 16.72 -4.86 1.84
C GLN A 513 17.67 -3.83 1.20
N ALA A 514 17.32 -3.20 0.08
CA ALA A 514 18.21 -2.25 -0.62
C ALA A 514 18.79 -1.17 0.30
N CYS A 515 17.97 -0.61 1.21
CA CYS A 515 18.41 0.40 2.17
C CYS A 515 19.43 -0.13 3.22
N SER A 516 19.58 -1.45 3.34
CA SER A 516 20.55 -2.10 4.25
C SER A 516 21.73 -2.69 3.49
N LEU A 517 21.53 -3.06 2.22
CA LEU A 517 22.55 -3.63 1.33
C LEU A 517 23.57 -2.59 0.88
N PHE A 518 23.10 -1.37 0.58
CA PHE A 518 23.94 -0.29 0.10
C PHE A 518 24.29 0.70 1.21
N ARG A 519 25.27 1.56 0.94
CA ARG A 519 25.69 2.65 1.84
C ARG A 519 25.65 3.98 1.09
N THR A 520 25.22 5.05 1.75
CA THR A 520 25.31 6.39 1.19
C THR A 520 26.77 6.72 0.81
N GLY A 521 26.98 7.20 -0.43
CA GLY A 521 28.29 7.46 -1.01
C GLY A 521 28.89 6.27 -1.76
N GLU A 522 28.30 5.09 -1.73
CA GLU A 522 28.72 3.91 -2.50
C GLU A 522 28.34 4.08 -3.98
N GLU A 523 29.22 3.67 -4.91
CA GLU A 523 28.94 3.71 -6.35
C GLU A 523 28.21 2.45 -6.78
N ILE A 524 27.05 2.62 -7.42
CA ILE A 524 26.26 1.54 -8.00
C ILE A 524 25.83 1.86 -9.42
N ALA A 525 25.50 0.81 -10.17
CA ALA A 525 24.85 0.93 -11.47
C ALA A 525 23.48 0.23 -11.44
N ILE A 526 22.53 0.76 -12.20
CA ILE A 526 21.20 0.19 -12.36
C ILE A 526 20.83 0.05 -13.84
N ASP A 527 20.20 -1.07 -14.19
CA ASP A 527 19.48 -1.29 -15.46
C ASP A 527 17.98 -1.37 -15.17
N GLY A 528 17.29 -0.26 -15.38
CA GLY A 528 15.87 -0.14 -15.14
C GLY A 528 14.99 -0.93 -16.13
N LYS A 529 15.53 -1.44 -17.24
CA LYS A 529 14.82 -2.32 -18.15
C LYS A 529 14.88 -3.77 -17.70
N GLN A 530 16.07 -4.22 -17.25
CA GLN A 530 16.30 -5.61 -16.84
C GLN A 530 16.01 -5.84 -15.35
N GLY A 531 15.84 -4.77 -14.56
CA GLY A 531 15.61 -4.87 -13.12
C GLY A 531 16.85 -5.29 -12.34
N ARG A 532 18.05 -4.86 -12.78
CA ARG A 532 19.33 -5.24 -12.18
C ARG A 532 20.00 -4.06 -11.49
N VAL A 533 20.65 -4.35 -10.38
CA VAL A 533 21.43 -3.40 -9.58
C VAL A 533 22.74 -4.08 -9.21
N TRP A 534 23.88 -3.40 -9.31
CA TRP A 534 25.19 -3.94 -8.89
C TRP A 534 26.12 -2.85 -8.41
N ARG A 535 27.14 -3.25 -7.66
CA ARG A 535 28.23 -2.39 -7.21
C ARG A 535 29.23 -2.14 -8.33
N CYS A 536 29.78 -0.92 -8.40
CA CYS A 536 30.80 -0.53 -9.39
C CYS A 536 32.20 -0.61 -8.83
#